data_42bc50b40f23560175902986968705f0
#
_entry.id   42bc50b40f23560175902986968705f0
#
_cell.length_a   1.000
_cell.length_b   1.000
_cell.length_c   1.000
_cell.angle_alpha   90.00
_cell.angle_beta   90.00
_cell.angle_gamma   90.00
#
_symmetry.space_group_name_H-M   'P 1'
#
loop_
_entity.id
_entity.type
_entity.pdbx_description
1 polymer ?
#
loop_
_entity_poly.entity_id
_entity_poly.type
_entity_poly.pdbx_seq_one_letter_code
_entity_poly.pdbx_strand_id
1 'polypeptide(L)'
;MTILYIRAVTPYEPGASATDVIVNEVHFNRTTLDLYKYTLYSNGTLSNGTDCYLAFQEFQPHMDENGTFVNGISCYAPIHGIGLHASIGMAFTAFFAVSMFLTMLNLQKHGCKYLPGRTMGRRLKWLWLLFVAACGLISCIMTVDVDRSHVQGTSLVLQSVFYTLMTPSLMAAVWEAVRHWYT
;
A
#
# COMPACT_ATOMS: atom_id res chain seq x y z
N MET A 1 12.16 -12.31 -2.75
CA MET A 1 11.13 -12.45 -1.71
C MET A 1 11.78 -13.16 -0.53
N THR A 2 12.35 -12.42 0.40
CA THR A 2 13.04 -12.99 1.56
C THR A 2 11.97 -13.42 2.55
N ILE A 3 11.74 -14.73 2.66
CA ILE A 3 10.91 -15.28 3.73
C ILE A 3 11.68 -15.06 5.02
N LEU A 4 11.31 -14.04 5.76
CA LEU A 4 11.89 -13.78 7.07
C LEU A 4 11.42 -14.86 8.03
N TYR A 5 12.33 -15.78 8.31
CA TYR A 5 12.11 -16.81 9.34
C TYR A 5 12.34 -16.18 10.72
N ILE A 6 11.29 -15.59 11.29
CA ILE A 6 11.27 -15.12 12.67
C ILE A 6 11.13 -16.37 13.55
N ARG A 7 12.22 -16.99 13.93
CA ARG A 7 12.20 -18.32 14.56
C ARG A 7 12.49 -18.32 16.06
N ALA A 8 13.14 -17.29 16.60
CA ALA A 8 13.52 -17.26 18.00
C ALA A 8 12.65 -16.28 18.78
N VAL A 9 12.04 -16.75 19.83
CA VAL A 9 11.38 -15.91 20.84
C VAL A 9 12.47 -15.43 21.79
N THR A 10 12.52 -14.11 22.02
CA THR A 10 13.43 -13.52 23.00
C THR A 10 12.67 -13.13 24.27
N PRO A 11 13.24 -13.32 25.46
CA PRO A 11 12.63 -12.81 26.68
C PRO A 11 12.65 -11.27 26.67
N TYR A 12 11.66 -10.69 27.32
CA TYR A 12 11.67 -9.25 27.56
C TYR A 12 12.80 -8.86 28.51
N GLU A 13 13.49 -7.77 28.22
CA GLU A 13 14.45 -7.20 29.14
C GLU A 13 13.74 -6.67 30.40
N PRO A 14 14.27 -6.95 31.62
CA PRO A 14 13.68 -6.44 32.85
C PRO A 14 13.86 -4.92 32.93
N GLY A 15 12.79 -4.23 33.31
CA GLY A 15 12.80 -2.79 33.57
C GLY A 15 13.02 -2.46 35.07
N ALA A 16 12.54 -1.28 35.47
CA ALA A 16 12.71 -0.75 36.83
C ALA A 16 11.90 -1.51 37.92
N SER A 17 10.91 -2.30 37.55
CA SER A 17 10.06 -3.07 38.46
C SER A 17 9.75 -4.47 37.93
N ALA A 18 9.18 -5.35 38.75
CA ALA A 18 8.84 -6.70 38.36
C ALA A 18 7.82 -6.78 37.19
N THR A 19 7.04 -5.72 37.00
CA THR A 19 6.05 -5.61 35.93
C THR A 19 6.51 -4.75 34.76
N ASP A 20 7.65 -4.10 34.88
CA ASP A 20 8.22 -3.25 33.83
C ASP A 20 9.17 -4.07 32.95
N VAL A 21 8.97 -3.99 31.65
CA VAL A 21 9.83 -4.61 30.64
C VAL A 21 10.23 -3.61 29.58
N ILE A 22 11.43 -3.77 29.04
CA ILE A 22 11.96 -2.92 28.00
C ILE A 22 11.92 -3.66 26.67
N VAL A 23 11.33 -3.03 25.67
CA VAL A 23 11.30 -3.54 24.31
C VAL A 23 11.73 -2.40 23.37
N ASN A 24 12.86 -2.56 22.70
CA ASN A 24 13.45 -1.51 21.83
C ASN A 24 13.51 -0.13 22.51
N GLU A 25 14.07 -0.09 23.73
CA GLU A 25 14.24 1.14 24.54
C GLU A 25 12.93 1.76 25.06
N VAL A 26 11.78 1.09 24.87
CA VAL A 26 10.49 1.56 25.35
C VAL A 26 10.01 0.67 26.51
N HIS A 27 9.50 1.31 27.55
CA HIS A 27 8.96 0.66 28.73
C HIS A 27 7.50 0.23 28.54
N PHE A 28 7.22 -1.04 28.81
CA PHE A 28 5.86 -1.60 28.77
C PHE A 28 5.54 -2.36 30.05
N ASN A 29 4.25 -2.45 30.33
CA ASN A 29 3.77 -3.28 31.41
C ASN A 29 3.69 -4.75 30.93
N ARG A 30 4.51 -5.61 31.55
CA ARG A 30 4.57 -7.03 31.25
C ARG A 30 3.21 -7.73 31.36
N THR A 31 2.41 -7.37 32.38
CA THR A 31 1.09 -7.98 32.58
C THR A 31 0.14 -7.68 31.43
N THR A 32 0.24 -6.50 30.83
CA THR A 32 -0.53 -6.11 29.64
C THR A 32 -0.07 -6.89 28.42
N LEU A 33 1.24 -6.99 28.18
CA LEU A 33 1.78 -7.78 27.06
C LEU A 33 1.39 -9.25 27.16
N ASP A 34 1.49 -9.84 28.36
CA ASP A 34 1.12 -11.23 28.61
C ASP A 34 -0.41 -11.45 28.47
N LEU A 35 -1.23 -10.49 28.90
CA LEU A 35 -2.69 -10.54 28.78
C LEU A 35 -3.12 -10.62 27.32
N TYR A 36 -2.51 -9.80 26.47
CA TYR A 36 -2.79 -9.76 25.02
C TYR A 36 -1.90 -10.71 24.21
N LYS A 37 -1.12 -11.59 24.88
CA LYS A 37 -0.29 -12.63 24.29
C LYS A 37 0.76 -12.10 23.30
N TYR A 38 1.29 -10.92 23.54
CA TYR A 38 2.39 -10.42 22.74
C TYR A 38 3.66 -11.22 22.98
N THR A 39 4.39 -11.45 21.91
CA THR A 39 5.65 -12.20 21.89
C THR A 39 6.72 -11.38 21.18
N LEU A 40 7.89 -11.23 21.81
CA LEU A 40 9.04 -10.56 21.21
C LEU A 40 9.88 -11.58 20.43
N TYR A 41 10.26 -11.21 19.22
CA TYR A 41 11.08 -12.05 18.33
C TYR A 41 12.51 -11.54 18.25
N SER A 42 13.45 -12.42 17.88
CA SER A 42 14.89 -12.13 17.83
C SER A 42 15.29 -11.00 16.87
N ASN A 43 14.43 -10.63 15.94
CA ASN A 43 14.63 -9.49 15.05
C ASN A 43 14.09 -8.15 15.60
N GLY A 44 13.67 -8.11 16.87
CA GLY A 44 13.11 -6.92 17.50
C GLY A 44 11.64 -6.65 17.15
N THR A 45 10.97 -7.54 16.43
CA THR A 45 9.53 -7.40 16.15
C THR A 45 8.69 -7.99 17.27
N LEU A 46 7.46 -7.48 17.41
CA LEU A 46 6.47 -7.90 18.39
C LEU A 46 5.21 -8.39 17.69
N SER A 47 4.58 -9.47 18.16
CA SER A 47 3.31 -9.91 17.61
C SER A 47 2.51 -10.70 18.62
N ASN A 48 1.19 -10.62 18.54
CA ASN A 48 0.25 -11.45 19.30
C ASN A 48 -0.43 -12.52 18.43
N GLY A 49 0.14 -12.84 17.26
CA GLY A 49 -0.40 -13.82 16.34
C GLY A 49 -1.52 -13.29 15.44
N THR A 50 -1.77 -11.98 15.45
CA THR A 50 -2.67 -11.30 14.52
C THR A 50 -1.98 -11.05 13.17
N ASP A 51 -2.51 -10.13 12.39
CA ASP A 51 -2.19 -10.00 10.96
C ASP A 51 -0.75 -9.64 10.63
N CYS A 52 0.02 -9.09 11.60
CA CYS A 52 1.33 -8.56 11.31
C CYS A 52 2.37 -8.72 12.42
N TYR A 53 3.64 -8.91 12.01
CA TYR A 53 4.79 -8.68 12.88
C TYR A 53 5.07 -7.18 12.92
N LEU A 54 5.01 -6.61 14.11
CA LEU A 54 5.10 -5.17 14.34
C LEU A 54 6.53 -4.76 14.65
N ALA A 55 7.01 -3.68 14.04
CA ALA A 55 8.27 -3.03 14.35
C ALA A 55 8.02 -1.61 14.88
N PHE A 56 8.87 -1.17 15.82
CA PHE A 56 8.78 0.17 16.37
C PHE A 56 9.32 1.22 15.37
N GLN A 57 8.68 2.38 15.36
CA GLN A 57 9.10 3.56 14.63
C GLN A 57 9.75 4.58 15.57
N GLU A 58 10.20 5.70 15.02
CA GLU A 58 10.87 6.78 15.79
C GLU A 58 10.00 7.40 16.89
N PHE A 59 8.66 7.30 16.77
CA PHE A 59 7.74 7.80 17.78
C PHE A 59 7.48 6.75 18.85
N GLN A 60 7.34 7.19 20.10
CA GLN A 60 7.03 6.28 21.20
C GLN A 60 5.71 5.53 20.91
N PRO A 61 5.71 4.20 20.93
CA PRO A 61 4.49 3.43 20.73
C PRO A 61 3.56 3.61 21.92
N HIS A 62 2.28 3.78 21.61
CA HIS A 62 1.21 3.86 22.58
C HIS A 62 0.26 2.67 22.41
N MET A 63 0.02 1.94 23.50
CA MET A 63 -0.92 0.81 23.53
C MET A 63 -2.21 1.26 24.19
N ASP A 64 -3.33 1.00 23.53
CA ASP A 64 -4.67 1.28 24.04
C ASP A 64 -5.09 0.22 25.09
N GLU A 65 -6.15 0.50 25.86
CA GLU A 65 -6.72 -0.43 26.86
C GLU A 65 -7.13 -1.77 26.25
N ASN A 66 -7.48 -1.78 24.97
CA ASN A 66 -7.81 -3.00 24.21
C ASN A 66 -6.59 -3.82 23.77
N GLY A 67 -5.37 -3.41 24.13
CA GLY A 67 -4.12 -4.09 23.75
C GLY A 67 -3.71 -3.88 22.30
N THR A 68 -4.31 -2.92 21.60
CA THR A 68 -3.90 -2.53 20.26
C THR A 68 -2.95 -1.35 20.30
N PHE A 69 -1.93 -1.36 19.44
CA PHE A 69 -1.06 -0.21 19.28
C PHE A 69 -1.72 0.84 18.41
N VAL A 70 -1.76 2.09 18.88
CA VAL A 70 -2.39 3.20 18.18
C VAL A 70 -1.39 3.94 17.28
N ASN A 71 -0.14 4.07 17.73
CA ASN A 71 0.92 4.76 16.99
C ASN A 71 2.31 4.21 17.33
N GLY A 72 3.32 4.74 16.68
CA GLY A 72 4.73 4.41 16.95
C GLY A 72 5.15 3.01 16.50
N ILE A 73 4.32 2.28 15.78
CA ILE A 73 4.62 0.97 15.22
C ILE A 73 4.26 0.90 13.75
N SER A 74 4.93 -0.01 13.04
CA SER A 74 4.61 -0.34 11.65
C SER A 74 4.54 -1.84 11.46
N CYS A 75 3.83 -2.28 10.45
CA CYS A 75 3.85 -3.67 10.03
C CYS A 75 5.18 -3.97 9.34
N TYR A 76 6.01 -4.80 9.97
CA TYR A 76 7.29 -5.22 9.40
C TYR A 76 7.10 -6.30 8.33
N ALA A 77 6.28 -7.29 8.63
CA ALA A 77 5.92 -8.33 7.68
C ALA A 77 4.54 -8.90 8.02
N PRO A 78 3.66 -9.12 7.04
CA PRO A 78 2.37 -9.73 7.29
C PRO A 78 2.53 -11.20 7.71
N ILE A 79 1.73 -11.64 8.68
CA ILE A 79 1.70 -13.04 9.16
C ILE A 79 0.88 -13.89 8.20
N HIS A 80 -0.23 -13.36 7.72
CA HIS A 80 -1.13 -14.06 6.82
C HIS A 80 -0.74 -13.88 5.35
N GLY A 81 -1.15 -14.83 4.54
CA GLY A 81 -0.96 -14.80 3.09
C GLY A 81 -1.78 -13.69 2.41
N ILE A 82 -1.67 -13.65 1.10
CA ILE A 82 -2.39 -12.68 0.25
C ILE A 82 -3.90 -12.95 0.33
N GLY A 83 -4.67 -11.96 0.77
CA GLY A 83 -6.12 -12.01 0.85
C GLY A 83 -6.80 -11.94 -0.53
N LEU A 84 -8.13 -12.11 -0.55
CA LEU A 84 -8.91 -12.04 -1.78
C LEU A 84 -8.83 -10.67 -2.44
N HIS A 85 -8.91 -9.59 -1.65
CA HIS A 85 -8.82 -8.22 -2.16
C HIS A 85 -7.45 -7.93 -2.80
N ALA A 86 -6.37 -8.36 -2.17
CA ALA A 86 -5.02 -8.23 -2.73
C ALA A 86 -4.86 -9.04 -4.02
N SER A 87 -5.45 -10.24 -4.10
CA SER A 87 -5.43 -11.08 -5.31
C SER A 87 -6.17 -10.40 -6.48
N ILE A 88 -7.33 -9.81 -6.22
CA ILE A 88 -8.08 -9.02 -7.21
C ILE A 88 -7.28 -7.78 -7.61
N GLY A 89 -6.69 -7.07 -6.65
CA GLY A 89 -5.82 -5.92 -6.91
C GLY A 89 -4.65 -6.25 -7.84
N MET A 90 -4.00 -7.40 -7.64
CA MET A 90 -2.92 -7.89 -8.52
C MET A 90 -3.43 -8.17 -9.95
N ALA A 91 -4.61 -8.78 -10.11
CA ALA A 91 -5.19 -9.00 -11.41
C ALA A 91 -5.46 -7.68 -12.15
N PHE A 92 -6.08 -6.70 -11.50
CA PHE A 92 -6.30 -5.38 -12.08
C PHE A 92 -4.99 -4.63 -12.37
N THR A 93 -3.96 -4.79 -11.54
CA THR A 93 -2.62 -4.25 -11.81
C THR A 93 -2.08 -4.75 -13.16
N ALA A 94 -2.22 -6.04 -13.45
CA ALA A 94 -1.82 -6.61 -14.74
C ALA A 94 -2.63 -6.00 -15.91
N PHE A 95 -3.94 -5.85 -15.76
CA PHE A 95 -4.77 -5.23 -16.80
C PHE A 95 -4.39 -3.76 -17.06
N PHE A 96 -4.15 -2.97 -16.02
CA PHE A 96 -3.71 -1.59 -16.17
C PHE A 96 -2.31 -1.48 -16.78
N ALA A 97 -1.39 -2.37 -16.43
CA ALA A 97 -0.05 -2.41 -17.03
C ALA A 97 -0.11 -2.71 -18.54
N VAL A 98 -0.91 -3.70 -18.95
CA VAL A 98 -1.13 -4.03 -20.37
C VAL A 98 -1.80 -2.85 -21.09
N SER A 99 -2.83 -2.23 -20.50
CA SER A 99 -3.51 -1.07 -21.06
C SER A 99 -2.55 0.11 -21.26
N MET A 100 -1.69 0.38 -20.28
CA MET A 100 -0.67 1.42 -20.35
C MET A 100 0.33 1.14 -21.48
N PHE A 101 0.81 -0.09 -21.60
CA PHE A 101 1.72 -0.49 -22.67
C PHE A 101 1.10 -0.34 -24.06
N LEU A 102 -0.14 -0.82 -24.25
CA LEU A 102 -0.85 -0.68 -25.54
C LEU A 102 -1.12 0.80 -25.88
N THR A 103 -1.43 1.62 -24.88
CA THR A 103 -1.63 3.05 -25.07
C THR A 103 -0.35 3.76 -25.48
N MET A 104 0.79 3.39 -24.88
CA MET A 104 2.11 3.89 -25.28
C MET A 104 2.47 3.51 -26.73
N LEU A 105 2.24 2.24 -27.11
CA LEU A 105 2.47 1.80 -28.49
C LEU A 105 1.61 2.58 -29.49
N ASN A 106 0.34 2.80 -29.17
CA ASN A 106 -0.56 3.59 -30.01
C ASN A 106 -0.12 5.06 -30.11
N LEU A 107 0.33 5.63 -28.98
CA LEU A 107 0.87 6.99 -28.97
C LEU A 107 2.12 7.13 -29.83
N GLN A 108 3.02 6.14 -29.79
CA GLN A 108 4.22 6.11 -30.64
C GLN A 108 3.86 5.96 -32.13
N LYS A 109 2.99 5.00 -32.47
CA LYS A 109 2.60 4.75 -33.87
C LYS A 109 1.84 5.91 -34.50
N HIS A 110 0.94 6.55 -33.77
CA HIS A 110 0.09 7.60 -34.28
C HIS A 110 0.58 9.01 -33.93
N GLY A 111 1.57 9.12 -33.06
CA GLY A 111 2.10 10.40 -32.58
C GLY A 111 3.12 11.07 -33.50
N CYS A 112 3.85 10.33 -34.35
CA CYS A 112 4.97 10.86 -35.13
C CYS A 112 4.67 11.26 -36.58
N LYS A 113 3.49 10.94 -37.13
CA LYS A 113 3.29 10.98 -38.57
C LYS A 113 2.41 12.15 -39.15
N TYR A 114 2.00 13.14 -38.36
CA TYR A 114 1.01 14.11 -38.81
C TYR A 114 1.36 15.58 -38.54
N LEU A 115 0.94 16.47 -39.48
CA LEU A 115 1.11 17.90 -39.44
C LEU A 115 0.52 18.61 -38.19
N PRO A 116 1.10 19.75 -37.78
CA PRO A 116 0.96 20.28 -36.41
C PRO A 116 -0.44 20.80 -36.00
N GLY A 117 -1.39 21.00 -36.89
CA GLY A 117 -2.70 21.59 -36.53
C GLY A 117 -3.81 20.62 -36.16
N ARG A 118 -3.85 19.43 -36.77
CA ARG A 118 -4.96 18.45 -36.63
C ARG A 118 -4.70 17.30 -35.69
N THR A 119 -3.52 17.25 -35.14
CA THR A 119 -2.98 16.09 -34.41
C THR A 119 -3.16 16.17 -32.89
N MET A 120 -3.41 17.38 -32.37
CA MET A 120 -3.45 17.61 -30.93
C MET A 120 -4.64 16.87 -30.28
N GLY A 121 -5.80 16.87 -30.87
CA GLY A 121 -6.99 16.17 -30.36
C GLY A 121 -6.85 14.63 -30.34
N ARG A 122 -6.15 14.05 -31.33
CA ARG A 122 -5.92 12.60 -31.34
C ARG A 122 -4.93 12.14 -30.28
N ARG A 123 -3.92 12.97 -29.98
CA ARG A 123 -2.94 12.66 -28.92
C ARG A 123 -3.54 12.82 -27.54
N LEU A 124 -4.40 13.78 -27.34
CA LEU A 124 -4.96 14.13 -26.04
C LEU A 124 -5.76 12.97 -25.44
N LYS A 125 -6.58 12.28 -26.25
CA LYS A 125 -7.32 11.09 -25.77
C LYS A 125 -6.39 9.97 -25.32
N TRP A 126 -5.27 9.72 -26.01
CA TRP A 126 -4.31 8.70 -25.60
C TRP A 126 -3.52 9.09 -24.35
N LEU A 127 -3.25 10.39 -24.18
CA LEU A 127 -2.62 10.91 -22.97
C LEU A 127 -3.55 10.77 -21.76
N TRP A 128 -4.85 11.07 -21.92
CA TRP A 128 -5.82 10.86 -20.85
C TRP A 128 -5.95 9.38 -20.50
N LEU A 129 -6.01 8.49 -21.48
CA LEU A 129 -6.05 7.05 -21.23
C LEU A 129 -4.78 6.54 -20.55
N LEU A 130 -3.62 7.06 -20.94
CA LEU A 130 -2.35 6.73 -20.28
C LEU A 130 -2.36 7.18 -18.82
N PHE A 131 -2.86 8.37 -18.55
CA PHE A 131 -2.95 8.91 -17.20
C PHE A 131 -3.92 8.09 -16.34
N VAL A 132 -5.10 7.73 -16.86
CA VAL A 132 -6.06 6.85 -16.16
C VAL A 132 -5.43 5.49 -15.86
N ALA A 133 -4.75 4.89 -16.84
CA ALA A 133 -4.10 3.59 -16.63
C ALA A 133 -2.97 3.66 -15.58
N ALA A 134 -2.20 4.75 -15.57
CA ALA A 134 -1.16 4.97 -14.56
C ALA A 134 -1.75 5.17 -13.16
N CYS A 135 -2.81 5.98 -13.02
CA CYS A 135 -3.50 6.16 -11.74
C CYS A 135 -4.10 4.84 -11.23
N GLY A 136 -4.75 4.07 -12.10
CA GLY A 136 -5.31 2.77 -11.77
C GLY A 136 -4.23 1.77 -11.34
N LEU A 137 -3.10 1.72 -12.05
CA LEU A 137 -1.96 0.87 -11.72
C LEU A 137 -1.43 1.18 -10.32
N ILE A 138 -1.15 2.45 -10.02
CA ILE A 138 -0.61 2.87 -8.72
C ILE A 138 -1.64 2.56 -7.61
N SER A 139 -2.91 2.89 -7.81
CA SER A 139 -3.97 2.61 -6.83
C SER A 139 -4.09 1.12 -6.53
N CYS A 140 -4.05 0.24 -7.55
CA CYS A 140 -4.12 -1.20 -7.35
C CYS A 140 -2.89 -1.77 -6.63
N ILE A 141 -1.69 -1.28 -6.94
CA ILE A 141 -0.46 -1.69 -6.23
C ILE A 141 -0.55 -1.29 -4.75
N MET A 142 -0.98 -0.06 -4.46
CA MET A 142 -1.15 0.41 -3.08
C MET A 142 -2.25 -0.35 -2.34
N THR A 143 -3.32 -0.79 -3.02
CA THR A 143 -4.35 -1.66 -2.43
C THR A 143 -3.77 -2.98 -1.93
N VAL A 144 -2.86 -3.59 -2.69
CA VAL A 144 -2.19 -4.84 -2.28
C VAL A 144 -1.36 -4.62 -1.01
N ASP A 145 -0.66 -3.48 -0.93
CA ASP A 145 0.15 -3.14 0.22
C ASP A 145 -0.71 -2.86 1.46
N VAL A 146 -1.79 -2.09 1.32
CA VAL A 146 -2.74 -1.79 2.39
C VAL A 146 -3.39 -3.06 2.94
N ASP A 147 -3.84 -3.97 2.07
CA ASP A 147 -4.50 -5.23 2.47
C ASP A 147 -3.54 -6.16 3.21
N ARG A 148 -2.25 -6.15 2.87
CA ARG A 148 -1.24 -7.00 3.53
C ARG A 148 -0.73 -6.44 4.84
N SER A 149 -0.61 -5.14 4.94
CA SER A 149 0.13 -4.51 6.04
C SER A 149 -0.77 -4.04 7.18
N HIS A 150 -2.07 -3.88 6.96
CA HIS A 150 -3.08 -3.41 7.95
C HIS A 150 -2.71 -2.15 8.74
N VAL A 151 -1.52 -1.60 8.51
CA VAL A 151 -1.04 -0.38 9.16
C VAL A 151 -1.31 0.79 8.25
N GLN A 152 -2.10 1.73 8.74
CA GLN A 152 -2.41 2.97 8.04
C GLN A 152 -1.15 3.79 7.84
N GLY A 153 -0.85 4.07 6.59
CA GLY A 153 0.34 4.81 6.24
C GLY A 153 0.20 5.49 4.88
N THR A 154 1.33 5.83 4.34
CA THR A 154 1.44 6.49 3.02
C THR A 154 0.70 5.73 1.91
N SER A 155 0.67 4.40 1.97
CA SER A 155 0.00 3.55 0.99
C SER A 155 -1.51 3.80 0.91
N LEU A 156 -2.18 3.98 2.06
CA LEU A 156 -3.62 4.28 2.11
C LEU A 156 -3.92 5.65 1.51
N VAL A 157 -3.10 6.65 1.83
CA VAL A 157 -3.24 8.01 1.30
C VAL A 157 -3.04 8.00 -0.22
N LEU A 158 -1.97 7.38 -0.71
CA LEU A 158 -1.69 7.26 -2.14
C LEU A 158 -2.79 6.53 -2.89
N GLN A 159 -3.27 5.40 -2.36
CA GLN A 159 -4.40 4.68 -2.92
C GLN A 159 -5.61 5.59 -3.12
N SER A 160 -6.00 6.32 -2.07
CA SER A 160 -7.18 7.20 -2.09
C SER A 160 -7.01 8.36 -3.07
N VAL A 161 -5.84 8.98 -3.11
CA VAL A 161 -5.54 10.10 -4.03
C VAL A 161 -5.62 9.63 -5.48
N PHE A 162 -4.94 8.54 -5.84
CA PHE A 162 -4.93 8.07 -7.23
C PHE A 162 -6.28 7.52 -7.66
N TYR A 163 -7.04 6.88 -6.77
CA TYR A 163 -8.42 6.46 -7.04
C TYR A 163 -9.32 7.68 -7.32
N THR A 164 -9.21 8.73 -6.52
CA THR A 164 -10.00 9.95 -6.70
C THR A 164 -9.64 10.67 -8.00
N LEU A 165 -8.36 10.73 -8.38
CA LEU A 165 -7.90 11.33 -9.63
C LEU A 165 -8.31 10.51 -10.86
N MET A 166 -8.46 9.21 -10.73
CA MET A 166 -8.84 8.34 -11.86
C MET A 166 -10.23 8.70 -12.41
N THR A 167 -11.21 8.98 -11.55
CA THR A 167 -12.60 9.23 -11.96
C THR A 167 -12.74 10.46 -12.87
N PRO A 168 -12.28 11.68 -12.50
CA PRO A 168 -12.39 12.85 -13.39
C PRO A 168 -11.53 12.68 -14.65
N SER A 169 -10.40 11.99 -14.55
CA SER A 169 -9.55 11.72 -15.72
C SER A 169 -10.21 10.79 -16.73
N LEU A 170 -10.96 9.79 -16.24
CA LEU A 170 -11.77 8.92 -17.10
C LEU A 170 -12.88 9.72 -17.81
N MET A 171 -13.56 10.60 -17.09
CA MET A 171 -14.55 11.50 -17.68
C MET A 171 -13.95 12.39 -18.77
N ALA A 172 -12.76 12.95 -18.54
CA ALA A 172 -12.04 13.74 -19.54
C ALA A 172 -11.66 12.89 -20.78
N ALA A 173 -11.21 11.65 -20.57
CA ALA A 173 -10.90 10.73 -21.66
C ALA A 173 -12.14 10.41 -22.53
N VAL A 174 -13.28 10.15 -21.88
CA VAL A 174 -14.57 9.89 -22.56
C VAL A 174 -15.02 11.14 -23.32
N TRP A 175 -14.96 12.31 -22.69
CA TRP A 175 -15.32 13.57 -23.32
C TRP A 175 -14.51 13.83 -24.60
N GLU A 176 -13.20 13.67 -24.56
CA GLU A 176 -12.33 13.84 -25.74
C GLU A 176 -12.60 12.77 -26.81
N ALA A 177 -12.95 11.55 -26.42
CA ALA A 177 -13.34 10.51 -27.36
C ALA A 177 -14.63 10.87 -28.08
N VAL A 178 -15.65 11.30 -27.34
CA VAL A 178 -16.97 11.72 -27.90
C VAL A 178 -16.83 12.93 -28.77
N ARG A 179 -16.13 13.97 -28.31
CA ARG A 179 -15.88 15.20 -29.09
C ARG A 179 -15.28 14.90 -30.46
N HIS A 180 -14.42 13.91 -30.54
CA HIS A 180 -13.78 13.54 -31.80
C HIS A 180 -14.73 12.85 -32.79
N TRP A 181 -15.85 12.27 -32.32
CA TRP A 181 -16.85 11.64 -33.18
C TRP A 181 -17.76 12.69 -33.87
N TYR A 182 -17.90 13.87 -33.28
CA TYR A 182 -18.77 14.95 -33.81
C TYR A 182 -18.02 16.00 -34.61
N THR A 183 -16.70 15.92 -34.74
CA THR A 183 -15.86 16.80 -35.58
C THR A 183 -15.18 16.03 -36.72
#